data_a27d9ff1d631af6542db2998a6685c51
#
_entry.id   a27d9ff1d631af6542db2998a6685c51
#
_cell.length_a   1.000
_cell.length_b   1.000
_cell.length_c   1.000
_cell.angle_alpha   90.00
_cell.angle_beta   90.00
_cell.angle_gamma   90.00
#
_symmetry.space_group_name_H-M   'P 1'
#
loop_
_entity.id
_entity.type
_entity.pdbx_description
1 polymer ?
#
loop_
_entity_poly.entity_id
_entity_poly.type
_entity_poly.pdbx_seq_one_letter_code
_entity_poly.pdbx_strand_id
1 'polypeptide(L)'
;MSDLPPPPPPELTGGFPQPNPLPPAGSPRLQRIRGISKVLTVLMGVIIPLQVLAVVDSWRLARSARDLLDGVITVEAFDEASSRSLGALSGLLVAPAAVLTIVWMYRMAQNLRLLGRTDATWAPGWALGGWFAPPCVLYVVPWLMLGELWRGSDPEVPAHAPDWKKRPLPWFLHAWWVLYGLLPVIGVVNTVDTLRRIGDGGDVDSFTLAEQLVQHRGLNLALAVVSVGAAACYFMLVRRLSERHIAATREP
;
A
#
# COMPACT_ATOMS: atom_id res chain seq x y z
N MET A 1 18.90 -67.68 -58.61
CA MET A 1 19.14 -66.23 -58.56
C MET A 1 18.06 -65.67 -57.68
N SER A 2 18.47 -65.31 -56.45
CA SER A 2 17.51 -64.82 -55.44
C SER A 2 17.37 -63.30 -55.58
N ASP A 3 16.23 -62.81 -56.07
CA ASP A 3 15.86 -61.39 -56.04
C ASP A 3 15.53 -61.03 -54.64
N LEU A 4 16.49 -60.55 -53.84
CA LEU A 4 16.26 -59.88 -52.60
C LEU A 4 15.84 -58.39 -52.88
N PRO A 5 14.77 -57.91 -52.30
CA PRO A 5 14.37 -56.49 -52.44
C PRO A 5 15.46 -55.59 -51.85
N PRO A 6 15.67 -54.39 -52.44
CA PRO A 6 16.65 -53.42 -51.92
C PRO A 6 16.33 -53.01 -50.47
N PRO A 7 17.33 -52.75 -49.64
CA PRO A 7 17.14 -52.32 -48.28
C PRO A 7 16.40 -50.96 -48.27
N PRO A 8 15.51 -50.73 -47.27
CA PRO A 8 14.80 -49.42 -47.11
C PRO A 8 15.82 -48.31 -46.89
N PRO A 9 15.54 -47.09 -47.38
CA PRO A 9 16.40 -45.93 -47.17
C PRO A 9 16.54 -45.62 -45.65
N PRO A 10 17.72 -45.16 -45.21
CA PRO A 10 17.93 -44.81 -43.81
C PRO A 10 16.94 -43.72 -43.37
N GLU A 11 16.15 -44.01 -42.34
CA GLU A 11 15.31 -43.00 -41.69
C GLU A 11 16.25 -41.95 -41.07
N LEU A 12 16.23 -40.73 -41.63
CA LEU A 12 16.88 -39.56 -41.06
C LEU A 12 16.13 -39.15 -39.77
N THR A 13 16.34 -39.92 -38.71
CA THR A 13 15.85 -39.56 -37.38
C THR A 13 16.67 -38.44 -36.71
N GLY A 14 17.16 -37.51 -37.48
CA GLY A 14 17.72 -36.26 -37.02
C GLY A 14 16.62 -35.18 -37.01
N GLY A 15 15.61 -35.37 -36.17
CA GLY A 15 14.65 -34.33 -35.95
C GLY A 15 15.35 -33.09 -35.37
N PHE A 16 15.42 -32.01 -36.15
CA PHE A 16 15.76 -30.69 -35.60
C PHE A 16 14.90 -30.47 -34.38
N PRO A 17 15.46 -29.98 -33.24
CA PRO A 17 14.64 -29.64 -32.10
C PRO A 17 13.57 -28.68 -32.56
N GLN A 18 12.33 -29.13 -32.56
CA GLN A 18 11.18 -28.29 -32.89
C GLN A 18 11.23 -27.08 -31.95
N PRO A 19 11.30 -25.85 -32.48
CA PRO A 19 11.22 -24.68 -31.63
C PRO A 19 9.95 -24.83 -30.79
N ASN A 20 10.07 -24.71 -29.46
CA ASN A 20 8.91 -24.72 -28.57
C ASN A 20 7.84 -23.80 -29.17
N PRO A 21 6.61 -24.25 -29.41
CA PRO A 21 5.58 -23.45 -29.98
C PRO A 21 5.43 -22.19 -29.09
N LEU A 22 5.59 -21.03 -29.72
CA LEU A 22 5.36 -19.75 -29.03
C LEU A 22 3.98 -19.82 -28.38
N PRO A 23 3.84 -19.47 -27.10
CA PRO A 23 2.54 -19.47 -26.46
C PRO A 23 1.60 -18.59 -27.29
N PRO A 24 0.34 -18.97 -27.45
CA PRO A 24 -0.61 -18.23 -28.30
C PRO A 24 -0.64 -16.77 -27.85
N ALA A 25 -0.65 -15.87 -28.85
CA ALA A 25 -0.73 -14.42 -28.59
C ALA A 25 -1.98 -14.16 -27.74
N GLY A 26 -1.76 -13.63 -26.49
CA GLY A 26 -2.85 -13.39 -25.54
C GLY A 26 -2.93 -14.41 -24.39
N SER A 27 -2.03 -15.42 -24.28
CA SER A 27 -1.98 -16.24 -23.08
C SER A 27 -1.67 -15.38 -21.86
N PRO A 28 -2.44 -15.48 -20.77
CA PRO A 28 -2.25 -14.67 -19.57
C PRO A 28 -0.86 -14.98 -18.97
N ARG A 29 -0.02 -13.93 -18.90
CA ARG A 29 1.34 -14.02 -18.35
C ARG A 29 1.36 -13.49 -16.93
N LEU A 30 2.18 -14.11 -16.08
CA LEU A 30 2.44 -13.60 -14.73
C LEU A 30 2.96 -12.16 -14.80
N GLN A 31 2.33 -11.29 -14.03
CA GLN A 31 2.70 -9.88 -13.92
C GLN A 31 3.90 -9.73 -12.97
N ARG A 32 4.96 -9.09 -13.44
CA ARG A 32 6.13 -8.82 -12.60
C ARG A 32 5.79 -7.80 -11.52
N ILE A 33 6.08 -8.12 -10.26
CA ILE A 33 5.86 -7.24 -9.11
C ILE A 33 7.14 -6.76 -8.45
N ARG A 34 8.28 -7.41 -8.68
CA ARG A 34 9.56 -7.10 -8.01
C ARG A 34 9.95 -5.63 -8.12
N GLY A 35 9.83 -5.03 -9.31
CA GLY A 35 10.17 -3.62 -9.52
C GLY A 35 9.28 -2.69 -8.72
N ILE A 36 7.96 -2.89 -8.77
CA ILE A 36 6.98 -2.06 -8.05
C ILE A 36 7.15 -2.22 -6.55
N SER A 37 7.29 -3.45 -6.05
CA SER A 37 7.47 -3.70 -4.62
C SER A 37 8.75 -3.09 -4.09
N LYS A 38 9.84 -3.09 -4.87
CA LYS A 38 11.10 -2.43 -4.49
C LYS A 38 10.91 -0.91 -4.37
N VAL A 39 10.29 -0.27 -5.37
CA VAL A 39 10.01 1.17 -5.36
C VAL A 39 9.11 1.52 -4.18
N LEU A 40 8.03 0.77 -3.96
CA LEU A 40 7.09 0.98 -2.85
C LEU A 40 7.79 0.81 -1.49
N THR A 41 8.63 -0.21 -1.33
CA THR A 41 9.41 -0.44 -0.10
C THR A 41 10.38 0.72 0.18
N VAL A 42 11.09 1.20 -0.84
CA VAL A 42 12.00 2.35 -0.70
C VAL A 42 11.20 3.61 -0.35
N LEU A 43 10.09 3.86 -1.03
CA LEU A 43 9.24 5.02 -0.77
C LEU A 43 8.70 5.01 0.67
N MET A 44 8.21 3.88 1.15
CA MET A 44 7.77 3.73 2.54
C MET A 44 8.94 3.89 3.53
N GLY A 45 10.13 3.40 3.17
CA GLY A 45 11.37 3.60 3.93
C GLY A 45 11.78 5.08 4.06
N VAL A 46 11.37 5.94 3.13
CA VAL A 46 11.54 7.41 3.20
C VAL A 46 10.40 8.06 3.98
N ILE A 47 9.14 7.64 3.72
CA ILE A 47 7.95 8.21 4.37
C ILE A 47 8.02 8.04 5.90
N ILE A 48 8.41 6.87 6.41
CA ILE A 48 8.41 6.60 7.85
C ILE A 48 9.33 7.55 8.62
N PRO A 49 10.63 7.72 8.27
CA PRO A 49 11.48 8.71 8.92
C PRO A 49 10.95 10.14 8.82
N LEU A 50 10.40 10.53 7.67
CA LEU A 50 9.78 11.85 7.51
C LEU A 50 8.57 12.03 8.44
N GLN A 51 7.73 11.02 8.63
CA GLN A 51 6.63 11.06 9.58
C GLN A 51 7.13 11.17 11.03
N VAL A 52 8.20 10.45 11.39
CA VAL A 52 8.82 10.57 12.73
C VAL A 52 9.35 11.99 12.93
N LEU A 53 10.03 12.56 11.95
CA LEU A 53 10.48 13.95 12.01
C LEU A 53 9.31 14.94 12.10
N ALA A 54 8.23 14.70 11.38
CA ALA A 54 7.02 15.52 11.43
C ALA A 54 6.34 15.47 12.83
N VAL A 55 6.45 14.36 13.57
CA VAL A 55 6.01 14.29 14.98
C VAL A 55 6.81 15.28 15.83
N VAL A 56 8.13 15.31 15.68
CA VAL A 56 9.01 16.25 16.42
C VAL A 56 8.68 17.70 16.03
N ASP A 57 8.49 17.93 14.73
CA ASP A 57 8.16 19.25 14.18
C ASP A 57 6.81 19.77 14.67
N SER A 58 5.80 18.90 14.78
CA SER A 58 4.49 19.24 15.33
C SER A 58 4.56 19.76 16.78
N TRP A 59 5.53 19.26 17.56
CA TRP A 59 5.79 19.75 18.91
C TRP A 59 6.40 21.16 18.91
N ARG A 60 7.28 21.46 17.97
CA ARG A 60 7.88 22.78 17.79
C ARG A 60 6.80 23.76 17.38
N LEU A 61 5.98 23.39 16.39
CA LEU A 61 4.90 24.22 15.88
C LEU A 61 3.85 24.51 16.99
N ALA A 62 3.49 23.53 17.81
CA ALA A 62 2.59 23.72 18.93
C ALA A 62 3.17 24.63 20.03
N ARG A 63 4.50 24.72 20.18
CA ARG A 63 5.16 25.70 21.05
C ARG A 63 5.09 27.10 20.43
N SER A 64 5.49 27.24 19.14
CA SER A 64 5.37 28.52 18.44
C SER A 64 3.94 29.05 18.44
N ALA A 65 2.95 28.17 18.34
CA ALA A 65 1.54 28.54 18.45
C ALA A 65 1.20 29.15 19.84
N ARG A 66 1.73 28.60 20.93
CA ARG A 66 1.60 29.16 22.27
C ARG A 66 2.29 30.51 22.39
N ASP A 67 3.52 30.60 21.91
CA ASP A 67 4.32 31.80 21.95
C ASP A 67 3.64 32.95 21.19
N LEU A 68 2.92 32.63 20.08
CA LEU A 68 2.07 33.57 19.37
C LEU A 68 0.87 34.03 20.23
N LEU A 69 0.16 33.08 20.83
CA LEU A 69 -1.02 33.41 21.68
C LEU A 69 -0.63 34.18 22.94
N ASP A 70 0.55 33.95 23.48
CA ASP A 70 1.12 34.65 24.64
C ASP A 70 1.77 35.99 24.24
N GLY A 71 1.78 36.34 22.94
CA GLY A 71 2.37 37.59 22.44
C GLY A 71 3.90 37.64 22.46
N VAL A 72 4.57 36.48 22.57
CA VAL A 72 6.03 36.36 22.61
C VAL A 72 6.64 36.49 21.21
N ILE A 73 5.95 35.97 20.18
CA ILE A 73 6.35 36.05 18.77
C ILE A 73 5.29 36.79 17.94
N THR A 74 5.69 37.27 16.76
CA THR A 74 4.77 37.89 15.80
C THR A 74 4.08 36.85 14.90
N VAL A 75 3.00 37.29 14.22
CA VAL A 75 2.26 36.48 13.25
C VAL A 75 3.21 36.00 12.11
N GLU A 76 4.07 36.88 11.61
CA GLU A 76 5.00 36.59 10.54
C GLU A 76 5.99 35.48 10.94
N ALA A 77 6.48 35.50 12.19
CA ALA A 77 7.37 34.47 12.70
C ALA A 77 6.68 33.12 12.85
N PHE A 78 5.42 33.10 13.23
CA PHE A 78 4.60 31.89 13.30
C PHE A 78 4.30 31.34 11.90
N ASP A 79 3.94 32.19 10.94
CA ASP A 79 3.66 31.81 9.55
C ASP A 79 4.90 31.23 8.87
N GLU A 80 6.07 31.81 9.14
CA GLU A 80 7.34 31.24 8.67
C GLU A 80 7.60 29.85 9.28
N ALA A 81 7.36 29.66 10.56
CA ALA A 81 7.49 28.38 11.24
C ALA A 81 6.52 27.33 10.68
N SER A 82 5.26 27.72 10.43
CA SER A 82 4.23 26.83 9.89
C SER A 82 4.48 26.42 8.44
N SER A 83 4.97 27.34 7.61
CA SER A 83 5.29 27.08 6.19
C SER A 83 6.45 26.10 6.00
N ARG A 84 7.36 26.02 6.96
CA ARG A 84 8.51 25.07 6.97
C ARG A 84 8.14 23.70 7.52
N SER A 85 6.88 23.45 7.86
CA SER A 85 6.45 22.18 8.45
C SER A 85 6.68 20.99 7.52
N LEU A 86 7.32 19.95 8.05
CA LEU A 86 7.61 18.69 7.33
C LEU A 86 6.35 17.85 7.04
N GLY A 87 5.22 18.19 7.66
CA GLY A 87 3.95 17.49 7.44
C GLY A 87 3.51 17.50 5.99
N ALA A 88 3.63 18.66 5.31
CA ALA A 88 3.27 18.80 3.90
C ALA A 88 4.13 17.88 2.98
N LEU A 89 5.43 17.79 3.25
CA LEU A 89 6.34 16.95 2.46
C LEU A 89 5.99 15.46 2.57
N SER A 90 5.70 14.98 3.78
CA SER A 90 5.27 13.58 3.98
C SER A 90 3.96 13.29 3.27
N GLY A 91 3.01 14.23 3.27
CA GLY A 91 1.72 14.14 2.57
C GLY A 91 1.86 13.99 1.07
N LEU A 92 2.77 14.75 0.44
CA LEU A 92 3.05 14.65 -1.01
C LEU A 92 3.53 13.25 -1.43
N LEU A 93 4.27 12.55 -0.58
CA LEU A 93 4.79 11.20 -0.89
C LEU A 93 3.72 10.11 -0.70
N VAL A 94 2.66 10.36 0.05
CA VAL A 94 1.58 9.39 0.26
C VAL A 94 0.80 9.12 -1.02
N ALA A 95 0.55 10.13 -1.86
CA ALA A 95 -0.20 9.96 -3.10
C ALA A 95 0.48 8.97 -4.08
N PRO A 96 1.77 9.12 -4.43
CA PRO A 96 2.44 8.13 -5.28
C PRO A 96 2.53 6.75 -4.62
N ALA A 97 2.68 6.67 -3.28
CA ALA A 97 2.65 5.40 -2.57
C ALA A 97 1.28 4.71 -2.69
N ALA A 98 0.18 5.45 -2.62
CA ALA A 98 -1.17 4.92 -2.79
C ALA A 98 -1.37 4.38 -4.22
N VAL A 99 -0.95 5.12 -5.26
CA VAL A 99 -1.03 4.66 -6.65
C VAL A 99 -0.23 3.38 -6.86
N LEU A 100 1.00 3.34 -6.36
CA LEU A 100 1.85 2.14 -6.45
C LEU A 100 1.24 0.95 -5.69
N THR A 101 0.62 1.18 -4.55
CA THR A 101 -0.12 0.16 -3.77
C THR A 101 -1.24 -0.45 -4.61
N ILE A 102 -2.06 0.37 -5.26
CA ILE A 102 -3.18 -0.06 -6.11
C ILE A 102 -2.65 -0.94 -7.25
N VAL A 103 -1.63 -0.48 -7.97
CA VAL A 103 -1.04 -1.23 -9.10
C VAL A 103 -0.41 -2.54 -8.63
N TRP A 104 0.28 -2.52 -7.48
CA TRP A 104 0.89 -3.69 -6.86
C TRP A 104 -0.17 -4.73 -6.46
N MET A 105 -1.23 -4.33 -5.76
CA MET A 105 -2.35 -5.20 -5.39
C MET A 105 -3.06 -5.78 -6.63
N TYR A 106 -3.29 -4.96 -7.65
CA TYR A 106 -3.93 -5.36 -8.89
C TYR A 106 -3.14 -6.47 -9.60
N ARG A 107 -1.83 -6.29 -9.76
CA ARG A 107 -0.95 -7.29 -10.40
C ARG A 107 -0.90 -8.59 -9.61
N MET A 108 -0.82 -8.51 -8.29
CA MET A 108 -0.85 -9.71 -7.44
C MET A 108 -2.17 -10.45 -7.56
N ALA A 109 -3.30 -9.75 -7.57
CA ALA A 109 -4.62 -10.37 -7.72
C ALA A 109 -4.78 -11.06 -9.10
N GLN A 110 -4.20 -10.50 -10.17
CA GLN A 110 -4.14 -11.18 -11.47
C GLN A 110 -3.29 -12.46 -11.38
N ASN A 111 -2.13 -12.39 -10.73
CA ASN A 111 -1.24 -13.54 -10.59
C ASN A 111 -1.87 -14.67 -9.75
N LEU A 112 -2.71 -14.37 -8.76
CA LEU A 112 -3.38 -15.40 -7.97
C LEU A 112 -4.17 -16.38 -8.83
N ARG A 113 -4.86 -15.89 -9.83
CA ARG A 113 -5.62 -16.74 -10.77
C ARG A 113 -4.69 -17.64 -11.58
N LEU A 114 -3.53 -17.12 -11.98
CA LEU A 114 -2.51 -17.88 -12.71
C LEU A 114 -1.77 -18.89 -11.82
N LEU A 115 -1.71 -18.64 -10.52
CA LEU A 115 -1.22 -19.59 -9.50
C LEU A 115 -2.26 -20.68 -9.15
N GLY A 116 -3.37 -20.75 -9.88
CA GLY A 116 -4.42 -21.75 -9.66
C GLY A 116 -5.35 -21.43 -8.49
N ARG A 117 -5.41 -20.16 -8.02
CA ARG A 117 -6.36 -19.69 -6.99
C ARG A 117 -7.66 -19.22 -7.68
N THR A 118 -8.31 -20.12 -8.43
CA THR A 118 -9.49 -19.82 -9.25
C THR A 118 -10.72 -19.42 -8.43
N ASP A 119 -10.77 -19.82 -7.17
CA ASP A 119 -11.80 -19.50 -6.19
C ASP A 119 -11.53 -18.19 -5.41
N ALA A 120 -10.54 -17.39 -5.82
CA ALA A 120 -10.28 -16.09 -5.21
C ALA A 120 -11.54 -15.20 -5.24
N THR A 121 -11.90 -14.67 -4.07
CA THR A 121 -13.13 -13.89 -3.87
C THR A 121 -13.05 -12.53 -4.54
N TRP A 122 -11.88 -11.90 -4.44
CA TRP A 122 -11.67 -10.53 -4.91
C TRP A 122 -11.15 -10.50 -6.34
N ALA A 123 -11.96 -9.95 -7.25
CA ALA A 123 -11.50 -9.69 -8.61
C ALA A 123 -10.39 -8.62 -8.60
N PRO A 124 -9.42 -8.64 -9.56
CA PRO A 124 -8.34 -7.65 -9.60
C PRO A 124 -8.83 -6.18 -9.60
N GLY A 125 -9.99 -5.90 -10.18
CA GLY A 125 -10.60 -4.56 -10.19
C GLY A 125 -10.89 -4.00 -8.80
N TRP A 126 -11.07 -4.84 -7.78
CA TRP A 126 -11.25 -4.40 -6.40
C TRP A 126 -9.99 -3.78 -5.79
N ALA A 127 -8.81 -4.03 -6.37
CA ALA A 127 -7.60 -3.32 -6.00
C ALA A 127 -7.71 -1.81 -6.27
N LEU A 128 -8.52 -1.41 -7.25
CA LEU A 128 -8.85 -0.01 -7.53
C LEU A 128 -10.15 0.38 -6.82
N GLY A 129 -11.24 -0.35 -7.08
CA GLY A 129 -12.59 -0.01 -6.58
C GLY A 129 -12.70 0.04 -5.05
N GLY A 130 -11.96 -0.81 -4.34
CA GLY A 130 -11.96 -0.84 -2.87
C GLY A 130 -11.47 0.46 -2.21
N TRP A 131 -10.64 1.26 -2.90
CA TRP A 131 -10.10 2.52 -2.38
C TRP A 131 -11.00 3.74 -2.69
N PHE A 132 -11.95 3.60 -3.62
CA PHE A 132 -12.87 4.68 -4.02
C PHE A 132 -14.33 4.41 -3.61
N ALA A 133 -14.54 3.33 -2.87
CA ALA A 133 -15.85 2.94 -2.37
C ALA A 133 -16.25 3.77 -1.12
N PRO A 134 -17.53 3.75 -0.69
CA PRO A 134 -17.97 4.40 0.54
C PRO A 134 -17.10 4.01 1.76
N PRO A 135 -16.99 4.87 2.80
CA PRO A 135 -16.04 4.71 3.90
C PRO A 135 -16.01 3.31 4.53
N CYS A 136 -17.15 2.67 4.72
CA CYS A 136 -17.21 1.31 5.29
C CYS A 136 -16.54 0.28 4.38
N VAL A 137 -16.74 0.38 3.07
CA VAL A 137 -16.15 -0.52 2.07
C VAL A 137 -14.67 -0.24 1.91
N LEU A 138 -14.28 1.04 1.86
CA LEU A 138 -12.89 1.50 1.83
C LEU A 138 -12.07 0.91 2.98
N TYR A 139 -12.66 0.77 4.15
CA TYR A 139 -11.99 0.25 5.33
C TYR A 139 -11.86 -1.28 5.32
N VAL A 140 -12.91 -1.99 4.90
CA VAL A 140 -12.99 -3.45 5.00
C VAL A 140 -12.37 -4.16 3.80
N VAL A 141 -12.66 -3.69 2.58
CA VAL A 141 -12.25 -4.40 1.35
C VAL A 141 -10.74 -4.49 1.16
N PRO A 142 -9.93 -3.43 1.34
CA PRO A 142 -8.47 -3.54 1.24
C PRO A 142 -7.88 -4.54 2.23
N TRP A 143 -8.39 -4.59 3.46
CA TRP A 143 -7.94 -5.55 4.46
C TRP A 143 -8.24 -7.00 4.07
N LEU A 144 -9.48 -7.29 3.65
CA LEU A 144 -9.88 -8.62 3.19
C LEU A 144 -9.10 -9.06 1.95
N MET A 145 -8.92 -8.15 1.00
CA MET A 145 -8.16 -8.41 -0.23
C MET A 145 -6.67 -8.67 0.07
N LEU A 146 -6.03 -7.87 0.92
CA LEU A 146 -4.65 -8.10 1.35
C LEU A 146 -4.50 -9.42 2.10
N GLY A 147 -5.50 -9.80 2.90
CA GLY A 147 -5.55 -11.10 3.55
C GLY A 147 -5.64 -12.26 2.56
N GLU A 148 -6.43 -12.12 1.50
CA GLU A 148 -6.52 -13.11 0.44
C GLU A 148 -5.22 -13.20 -0.38
N LEU A 149 -4.63 -12.04 -0.71
CA LEU A 149 -3.33 -11.97 -1.37
C LEU A 149 -2.23 -12.65 -0.54
N TRP A 150 -2.23 -12.45 0.78
CA TRP A 150 -1.29 -13.11 1.69
C TRP A 150 -1.40 -14.62 1.66
N ARG A 151 -2.60 -15.15 1.78
CA ARG A 151 -2.87 -16.59 1.79
C ARG A 151 -2.56 -17.23 0.43
N GLY A 152 -3.00 -16.58 -0.65
CA GLY A 152 -2.82 -17.09 -2.01
C GLY A 152 -1.38 -17.01 -2.53
N SER A 153 -0.54 -16.16 -1.94
CA SER A 153 0.89 -16.01 -2.26
C SER A 153 1.78 -16.96 -1.45
N ASP A 154 1.22 -17.95 -0.77
CA ASP A 154 2.01 -18.94 -0.04
C ASP A 154 2.72 -19.89 -1.02
N PRO A 155 4.07 -19.90 -1.07
CA PRO A 155 4.81 -20.77 -1.97
C PRO A 155 4.73 -22.27 -1.60
N GLU A 156 4.37 -22.58 -0.34
CA GLU A 156 4.18 -23.96 0.13
C GLU A 156 2.84 -24.57 -0.28
N VAL A 157 1.91 -23.74 -0.75
CA VAL A 157 0.58 -24.18 -1.12
C VAL A 157 0.56 -24.60 -2.60
N PRO A 158 0.26 -25.85 -2.93
CA PRO A 158 0.15 -26.29 -4.32
C PRO A 158 -0.93 -25.54 -5.11
N ALA A 159 -0.80 -25.51 -6.44
CA ALA A 159 -1.86 -25.02 -7.30
C ALA A 159 -3.15 -25.81 -7.06
N HIS A 160 -4.29 -25.12 -7.08
CA HIS A 160 -5.63 -25.72 -6.88
C HIS A 160 -5.88 -26.37 -5.51
N ALA A 161 -5.02 -26.12 -4.50
CA ALA A 161 -5.26 -26.62 -3.15
C ALA A 161 -6.53 -25.99 -2.56
N PRO A 162 -7.50 -26.79 -2.06
CA PRO A 162 -8.79 -26.25 -1.60
C PRO A 162 -8.67 -25.44 -0.30
N ASP A 163 -7.65 -25.70 0.49
CA ASP A 163 -7.50 -25.16 1.85
C ASP A 163 -6.59 -23.90 1.95
N TRP A 164 -6.17 -23.32 0.84
CA TRP A 164 -5.29 -22.16 0.86
C TRP A 164 -5.89 -20.96 1.62
N LYS A 165 -7.22 -20.80 1.61
CA LYS A 165 -7.93 -19.73 2.34
C LYS A 165 -7.90 -19.90 3.87
N LYS A 166 -7.59 -21.08 4.38
CA LYS A 166 -7.52 -21.36 5.83
C LYS A 166 -6.19 -20.97 6.46
N ARG A 167 -5.18 -20.62 5.67
CA ARG A 167 -3.87 -20.20 6.17
C ARG A 167 -4.00 -18.96 7.08
N PRO A 168 -3.23 -18.90 8.19
CA PRO A 168 -3.30 -17.79 9.13
C PRO A 168 -2.83 -16.49 8.51
N LEU A 169 -3.42 -15.39 8.98
CA LEU A 169 -2.99 -14.04 8.64
C LEU A 169 -1.92 -13.57 9.63
N PRO A 170 -0.95 -12.74 9.18
CA PRO A 170 0.08 -12.22 10.06
C PRO A 170 -0.48 -11.11 10.94
N TRP A 171 0.03 -10.99 12.16
CA TRP A 171 -0.41 -10.00 13.14
C TRP A 171 -0.29 -8.56 12.63
N PHE A 172 0.75 -8.25 11.84
CA PHE A 172 0.97 -6.89 11.32
C PHE A 172 -0.07 -6.46 10.29
N LEU A 173 -0.76 -7.39 9.63
CA LEU A 173 -1.91 -7.07 8.77
C LEU A 173 -3.09 -6.57 9.61
N HIS A 174 -3.36 -7.22 10.73
CA HIS A 174 -4.43 -6.79 11.66
C HIS A 174 -4.06 -5.48 12.36
N ALA A 175 -2.80 -5.35 12.81
CA ALA A 175 -2.30 -4.12 13.41
C ALA A 175 -2.39 -2.94 12.45
N TRP A 176 -1.96 -3.12 11.19
CA TRP A 176 -2.12 -2.10 10.16
C TRP A 176 -3.59 -1.71 9.98
N TRP A 177 -4.48 -2.69 9.88
CA TRP A 177 -5.91 -2.44 9.68
C TRP A 177 -6.52 -1.62 10.80
N VAL A 178 -6.24 -1.96 12.05
CA VAL A 178 -6.73 -1.23 13.23
C VAL A 178 -6.17 0.19 13.24
N LEU A 179 -4.85 0.36 13.09
CA LEU A 179 -4.21 1.66 13.11
C LEU A 179 -4.68 2.54 11.94
N TYR A 180 -4.76 1.99 10.74
CA TYR A 180 -5.28 2.68 9.56
C TYR A 180 -6.72 3.16 9.77
N GLY A 181 -7.57 2.33 10.37
CA GLY A 181 -8.96 2.67 10.65
C GLY A 181 -9.14 3.73 11.75
N LEU A 182 -8.19 3.88 12.65
CA LEU A 182 -8.20 4.96 13.64
C LEU A 182 -7.91 6.34 13.03
N LEU A 183 -7.13 6.41 11.93
CA LEU A 183 -6.74 7.67 11.31
C LEU A 183 -7.94 8.55 10.91
N PRO A 184 -8.95 8.07 10.14
CA PRO A 184 -10.09 8.88 9.80
C PRO A 184 -10.96 9.23 11.02
N VAL A 185 -11.07 8.33 12.01
CA VAL A 185 -11.85 8.59 13.24
C VAL A 185 -11.23 9.75 14.02
N ILE A 186 -9.91 9.74 14.21
CA ILE A 186 -9.20 10.82 14.90
C ILE A 186 -9.23 12.11 14.06
N GLY A 187 -9.07 11.98 12.72
CA GLY A 187 -9.06 13.13 11.80
C GLY A 187 -10.39 13.85 11.67
N VAL A 188 -11.53 13.14 11.80
CA VAL A 188 -12.88 13.74 11.70
C VAL A 188 -13.09 14.83 12.75
N VAL A 189 -12.57 14.68 13.97
CA VAL A 189 -12.70 15.69 15.03
C VAL A 189 -12.12 17.02 14.58
N ASN A 190 -10.89 17.01 14.05
CA ASN A 190 -10.23 18.23 13.55
C ASN A 190 -10.95 18.83 12.35
N THR A 191 -11.43 17.97 11.43
CA THR A 191 -12.12 18.41 10.22
C THR A 191 -13.46 19.07 10.53
N VAL A 192 -14.24 18.49 11.44
CA VAL A 192 -15.56 19.03 11.82
C VAL A 192 -15.41 20.41 12.47
N ASP A 193 -14.42 20.59 13.34
CA ASP A 193 -14.16 21.89 13.95
C ASP A 193 -13.77 22.94 12.92
N THR A 194 -12.89 22.60 11.99
CA THR A 194 -12.49 23.50 10.89
C THR A 194 -13.69 23.87 10.01
N LEU A 195 -14.51 22.88 9.61
CA LEU A 195 -15.69 23.14 8.76
C LEU A 195 -16.75 23.99 9.47
N ARG A 196 -16.97 23.79 10.77
CA ARG A 196 -17.89 24.63 11.56
C ARG A 196 -17.43 26.07 11.56
N ARG A 197 -16.15 26.36 11.84
CA ARG A 197 -15.59 27.70 11.86
C ARG A 197 -15.70 28.39 10.49
N ILE A 198 -15.40 27.71 9.40
CA ILE A 198 -15.59 28.23 8.02
C ILE A 198 -17.08 28.52 7.76
N GLY A 199 -17.98 27.61 8.19
CA GLY A 199 -19.43 27.78 8.03
C GLY A 199 -19.99 29.00 8.82
N ASP A 200 -19.37 29.33 9.95
CA ASP A 200 -19.72 30.51 10.78
C ASP A 200 -19.12 31.82 10.23
N GLY A 201 -18.50 31.78 9.04
CA GLY A 201 -17.90 32.95 8.38
C GLY A 201 -16.57 33.42 8.96
N GLY A 202 -15.91 32.54 9.75
CA GLY A 202 -14.57 32.81 10.29
C GLY A 202 -13.49 32.56 9.25
N ASP A 203 -12.59 33.51 9.07
CA ASP A 203 -11.35 33.30 8.34
C ASP A 203 -10.41 32.41 9.17
N VAL A 204 -9.71 31.49 8.50
CA VAL A 204 -8.65 30.70 9.15
C VAL A 204 -7.37 31.53 9.15
N ASP A 205 -7.31 32.49 10.08
CA ASP A 205 -6.12 33.30 10.33
C ASP A 205 -5.09 32.54 11.19
N SER A 206 -3.91 33.13 11.35
CA SER A 206 -2.80 32.52 12.09
C SER A 206 -3.11 32.30 13.57
N PHE A 207 -3.95 33.16 14.18
CA PHE A 207 -4.39 32.99 15.57
C PHE A 207 -5.34 31.80 15.70
N THR A 208 -6.31 31.68 14.82
CA THR A 208 -7.23 30.54 14.78
C THR A 208 -6.47 29.22 14.61
N LEU A 209 -5.47 29.20 13.71
CA LEU A 209 -4.61 28.02 13.53
C LEU A 209 -3.82 27.71 14.80
N ALA A 210 -3.24 28.72 15.46
CA ALA A 210 -2.49 28.56 16.69
C ALA A 210 -3.37 28.00 17.83
N GLU A 211 -4.59 28.53 18.01
CA GLU A 211 -5.58 28.01 18.98
C GLU A 211 -5.88 26.51 18.73
N GLN A 212 -6.15 26.12 17.47
CA GLN A 212 -6.42 24.72 17.10
C GLN A 212 -5.25 23.82 17.41
N LEU A 213 -4.02 24.24 17.08
CA LEU A 213 -2.81 23.49 17.37
C LEU A 213 -2.59 23.26 18.86
N VAL A 214 -2.88 24.25 19.68
CA VAL A 214 -2.76 24.15 21.14
C VAL A 214 -3.89 23.31 21.73
N GLN A 215 -5.12 23.57 21.33
CA GLN A 215 -6.31 22.87 21.81
C GLN A 215 -6.28 21.36 21.51
N HIS A 216 -5.92 21.00 20.26
CA HIS A 216 -5.90 19.61 19.80
C HIS A 216 -4.51 18.95 19.87
N ARG A 217 -3.56 19.50 20.64
CA ARG A 217 -2.19 19.01 20.71
C ARG A 217 -2.09 17.51 21.00
N GLY A 218 -2.87 17.01 21.98
CA GLY A 218 -2.87 15.60 22.35
C GLY A 218 -3.41 14.72 21.23
N LEU A 219 -4.48 15.17 20.56
CA LEU A 219 -5.10 14.47 19.45
C LEU A 219 -4.18 14.43 18.22
N ASN A 220 -3.52 15.54 17.90
CA ASN A 220 -2.54 15.63 16.80
C ASN A 220 -1.34 14.71 17.05
N LEU A 221 -0.85 14.64 18.29
CA LEU A 221 0.21 13.71 18.66
C LEU A 221 -0.24 12.26 18.51
N ALA A 222 -1.45 11.92 19.00
CA ALA A 222 -2.00 10.57 18.86
C ALA A 222 -2.13 10.18 17.36
N LEU A 223 -2.63 11.10 16.54
CA LEU A 223 -2.74 10.91 15.09
C LEU A 223 -1.37 10.64 14.45
N ALA A 224 -0.36 11.42 14.83
CA ALA A 224 0.99 11.27 14.32
C ALA A 224 1.62 9.92 14.72
N VAL A 225 1.49 9.50 15.98
CA VAL A 225 2.00 8.20 16.47
C VAL A 225 1.27 7.03 15.79
N VAL A 226 -0.06 7.10 15.66
CA VAL A 226 -0.87 6.10 14.98
C VAL A 226 -0.46 6.00 13.50
N SER A 227 -0.23 7.14 12.83
CA SER A 227 0.23 7.18 11.44
C SER A 227 1.59 6.49 11.25
N VAL A 228 2.56 6.76 12.12
CA VAL A 228 3.88 6.09 12.08
C VAL A 228 3.73 4.59 12.29
N GLY A 229 2.92 4.17 13.27
CA GLY A 229 2.64 2.76 13.54
C GLY A 229 1.97 2.06 12.36
N ALA A 230 0.97 2.69 11.75
CA ALA A 230 0.29 2.19 10.55
C ALA A 230 1.27 2.05 9.38
N ALA A 231 2.10 3.06 9.13
CA ALA A 231 3.10 3.04 8.07
C ALA A 231 4.16 1.93 8.28
N ALA A 232 4.63 1.73 9.51
CA ALA A 232 5.57 0.66 9.84
C ALA A 232 4.97 -0.74 9.63
N CYS A 233 3.74 -0.97 10.08
CA CYS A 233 3.02 -2.23 9.83
C CYS A 233 2.77 -2.46 8.33
N TYR A 234 2.43 -1.40 7.59
CA TYR A 234 2.24 -1.47 6.15
C TYR A 234 3.55 -1.76 5.40
N PHE A 235 4.65 -1.14 5.80
CA PHE A 235 5.98 -1.44 5.26
C PHE A 235 6.33 -2.93 5.43
N MET A 236 6.13 -3.49 6.62
CA MET A 236 6.33 -4.92 6.86
C MET A 236 5.44 -5.78 5.98
N LEU A 237 4.18 -5.38 5.82
CA LEU A 237 3.22 -6.09 4.98
C LEU A 237 3.66 -6.10 3.51
N VAL A 238 3.99 -4.94 2.93
CA VAL A 238 4.45 -4.82 1.54
C VAL A 238 5.68 -5.68 1.31
N ARG A 239 6.68 -5.57 2.19
CA ARG A 239 7.93 -6.32 2.07
C ARG A 239 7.68 -7.82 2.14
N ARG A 240 7.06 -8.31 3.20
CA ARG A 240 6.86 -9.75 3.43
C ARG A 240 5.92 -10.40 2.41
N LEU A 241 4.84 -9.69 2.06
CA LEU A 241 3.90 -10.19 1.08
C LEU A 241 4.53 -10.23 -0.32
N SER A 242 5.35 -9.23 -0.69
CA SER A 242 6.07 -9.24 -1.96
C SER A 242 7.11 -10.36 -2.03
N GLU A 243 7.91 -10.56 -0.97
CA GLU A 243 8.88 -11.67 -0.89
C GLU A 243 8.18 -13.01 -1.10
N ARG A 244 7.03 -13.20 -0.43
CA ARG A 244 6.21 -14.42 -0.51
C ARG A 244 5.63 -14.64 -1.91
N HIS A 245 5.11 -13.58 -2.53
CA HIS A 245 4.53 -13.64 -3.87
C HIS A 245 5.59 -13.91 -4.95
N ILE A 246 6.75 -13.26 -4.86
CA ILE A 246 7.89 -13.49 -5.76
C ILE A 246 8.36 -14.95 -5.68
N ALA A 247 8.43 -15.51 -4.47
CA ALA A 247 8.75 -16.91 -4.28
C ALA A 247 7.70 -17.85 -4.91
N ALA A 248 6.42 -17.57 -4.73
CA ALA A 248 5.32 -18.35 -5.30
C ALA A 248 5.28 -18.29 -6.84
N THR A 249 5.57 -17.12 -7.42
CA THR A 249 5.59 -16.91 -8.90
C THR A 249 6.92 -17.28 -9.54
N ARG A 250 7.95 -17.59 -8.75
CA ARG A 250 9.33 -17.83 -9.21
C ARG A 250 9.85 -16.70 -10.11
N GLU A 251 9.48 -15.47 -9.76
CA GLU A 251 9.92 -14.27 -10.51
C GLU A 251 11.45 -14.10 -10.37
N PRO A 252 12.20 -14.02 -11.50
CA PRO A 252 13.66 -13.93 -11.50
C PRO A 252 14.20 -12.61 -10.90
#